data_dfb8d3ae62e61c98fa2bdec1b7cd492e
#
_entry.id   dfb8d3ae62e61c98fa2bdec1b7cd492e
#
_cell.length_a   1.000
_cell.length_b   1.000
_cell.length_c   1.000
_cell.angle_alpha   90.00
_cell.angle_beta   90.00
_cell.angle_gamma   90.00
#
_symmetry.space_group_name_H-M   'P 1'
#
loop_
_entity.id
_entity.type
_entity.pdbx_description
1 polymer ?
#
loop_
_entity_poly.entity_id
_entity_poly.type
_entity_poly.pdbx_seq_one_letter_code
_entity_poly.pdbx_strand_id
1 'polypeptide(L)'
;MQEKDNDIQEQSSKEDIFFKKKFVRNYLQMVVIVICCAFFFWLGFEKGKENKTISLPVVELQEAVFENKEKNADNSLDFSLFWKAWDLVKSKYIDADKLDANTLFYGAIKGMLEATGDPYTTFFTAEENKKFNEDMSGNFEGIGAELGVKNEILTVIAPLQGTPAEKAGLRSGDKIVKINGKMAADMTVEEAVDNIRGPKGSSVVLTIFRNGDQDTQDITVERDVINIKSVTLELKENNIAYINITRFGDDTSNLFSNIIKTVKNNNANGIILDLRNNPGGYLETSIDVASKLLPKDKIVVIEENGDKSQEKMYTHGGDVASEIETVVLINEGSASASEILAGALRDNRSNVTLVGEKSFGKGSVQEFVELPQGTAAKITVARWLTPNGVQINEQGIIPDKEIKNTYDDYKNNIDPQLDVAIETLKSKIEK
;
A
#
# COMPACT_ATOMS: atom_id res chain seq x y z
N MET A 1 30.95 -4.87 -82.42
CA MET A 1 29.67 -5.11 -81.67
C MET A 1 29.75 -6.41 -80.88
N GLN A 2 30.56 -7.42 -81.28
CA GLN A 2 30.71 -8.71 -80.61
C GLN A 2 31.62 -8.71 -79.36
N GLU A 3 32.58 -7.76 -79.20
CA GLU A 3 33.46 -7.69 -78.01
C GLU A 3 32.76 -7.09 -76.80
N LYS A 4 31.79 -6.23 -76.93
CA LYS A 4 31.04 -5.62 -75.84
C LYS A 4 30.04 -6.59 -75.13
N ASP A 5 29.53 -7.55 -75.92
CA ASP A 5 28.56 -8.52 -75.39
C ASP A 5 29.26 -9.63 -74.59
N ASN A 6 30.50 -9.94 -74.90
CA ASN A 6 31.30 -10.91 -74.08
C ASN A 6 31.70 -10.36 -72.70
N ASP A 7 32.07 -9.08 -72.61
CA ASP A 7 32.45 -8.46 -71.36
C ASP A 7 31.27 -8.36 -70.38
N ILE A 8 30.07 -8.12 -70.90
CA ILE A 8 28.81 -8.02 -70.11
C ILE A 8 28.43 -9.41 -69.57
N GLN A 9 28.60 -10.47 -70.34
CA GLN A 9 28.32 -11.84 -69.86
C GLN A 9 29.33 -12.35 -68.87
N GLU A 10 30.63 -11.98 -68.97
CA GLU A 10 31.65 -12.38 -68.02
C GLU A 10 31.49 -11.61 -66.68
N GLN A 11 31.06 -10.36 -66.71
CA GLN A 11 30.80 -9.55 -65.51
C GLN A 11 29.55 -10.05 -64.76
N SER A 12 28.47 -10.39 -65.48
CA SER A 12 27.25 -10.99 -64.90
C SER A 12 27.53 -12.35 -64.25
N SER A 13 28.36 -13.18 -64.86
CA SER A 13 28.76 -14.50 -64.30
C SER A 13 29.59 -14.36 -63.01
N LYS A 14 30.47 -13.35 -62.93
CA LYS A 14 31.27 -13.10 -61.72
C LYS A 14 30.43 -12.55 -60.57
N GLU A 15 29.46 -11.71 -60.83
CA GLU A 15 28.51 -11.21 -59.85
C GLU A 15 27.61 -12.33 -59.27
N ASP A 16 27.08 -13.18 -60.12
CA ASP A 16 26.29 -14.35 -59.71
C ASP A 16 27.06 -15.32 -58.80
N ILE A 17 28.32 -15.55 -59.13
CA ILE A 17 29.22 -16.41 -58.30
C ILE A 17 29.52 -15.74 -56.97
N PHE A 18 29.69 -14.42 -56.94
CA PHE A 18 29.93 -13.66 -55.72
C PHE A 18 28.67 -13.64 -54.79
N PHE A 19 27.49 -13.42 -55.37
CA PHE A 19 26.23 -13.48 -54.63
C PHE A 19 25.93 -14.86 -54.07
N LYS A 20 26.18 -15.93 -54.86
CA LYS A 20 26.01 -17.30 -54.39
C LYS A 20 27.00 -17.64 -53.26
N LYS A 21 28.26 -17.21 -53.32
CA LYS A 21 29.25 -17.43 -52.26
C LYS A 21 28.89 -16.66 -50.96
N LYS A 22 28.38 -15.41 -51.12
CA LYS A 22 27.94 -14.60 -49.98
C LYS A 22 26.69 -15.20 -49.33
N PHE A 23 25.72 -15.67 -50.13
CA PHE A 23 24.52 -16.33 -49.63
C PHE A 23 24.86 -17.65 -48.87
N VAL A 24 25.72 -18.50 -49.43
CA VAL A 24 26.15 -19.75 -48.80
C VAL A 24 26.88 -19.45 -47.49
N ARG A 25 27.73 -18.42 -47.44
CA ARG A 25 28.44 -18.03 -46.20
C ARG A 25 27.48 -17.56 -45.13
N ASN A 26 26.51 -16.71 -45.48
CA ASN A 26 25.51 -16.21 -44.53
C ASN A 26 24.59 -17.34 -44.05
N TYR A 27 24.23 -18.28 -44.91
CA TYR A 27 23.44 -19.45 -44.56
C TYR A 27 24.22 -20.35 -43.58
N LEU A 28 25.52 -20.57 -43.85
CA LEU A 28 26.39 -21.36 -42.95
C LEU A 28 26.52 -20.70 -41.56
N GLN A 29 26.67 -19.37 -41.52
CA GLN A 29 26.70 -18.61 -40.27
C GLN A 29 25.39 -18.73 -39.51
N MET A 30 24.24 -18.67 -40.21
CA MET A 30 22.93 -18.82 -39.57
C MET A 30 22.74 -20.24 -38.98
N VAL A 31 23.19 -21.27 -39.71
CA VAL A 31 23.17 -22.66 -39.25
C VAL A 31 24.05 -22.84 -38.02
N VAL A 32 25.23 -22.24 -37.97
CA VAL A 32 26.13 -22.29 -36.82
C VAL A 32 25.50 -21.61 -35.61
N ILE A 33 24.84 -20.45 -35.80
CA ILE A 33 24.13 -19.75 -34.72
C ILE A 33 22.99 -20.61 -34.17
N VAL A 34 22.19 -21.24 -35.01
CA VAL A 34 21.10 -22.13 -34.60
C VAL A 34 21.63 -23.35 -33.82
N ILE A 35 22.76 -23.94 -34.28
CA ILE A 35 23.38 -25.04 -33.55
C ILE A 35 23.91 -24.59 -32.19
N CYS A 36 24.55 -23.43 -32.11
CA CYS A 36 25.00 -22.86 -30.83
C CYS A 36 23.81 -22.59 -29.87
N CYS A 37 22.72 -21.99 -30.38
CA CYS A 37 21.52 -21.75 -29.58
C CYS A 37 20.90 -23.06 -29.08
N ALA A 38 20.81 -24.09 -29.92
CA ALA A 38 20.33 -25.41 -29.55
C ALA A 38 21.24 -26.10 -28.50
N PHE A 39 22.56 -25.92 -28.64
CA PHE A 39 23.51 -26.44 -27.68
C PHE A 39 23.42 -25.76 -26.31
N PHE A 40 23.33 -24.46 -26.26
CA PHE A 40 23.13 -23.72 -25.00
C PHE A 40 21.75 -23.98 -24.38
N PHE A 41 20.74 -24.15 -25.20
CA PHE A 41 19.41 -24.56 -24.73
C PHE A 41 19.48 -25.97 -24.11
N TRP A 42 20.16 -26.91 -24.77
CA TRP A 42 20.32 -28.26 -24.26
C TRP A 42 21.14 -28.28 -22.96
N LEU A 43 22.25 -27.53 -22.88
CA LEU A 43 23.02 -27.34 -21.64
C LEU A 43 22.21 -26.72 -20.52
N GLY A 44 21.40 -25.70 -20.82
CA GLY A 44 20.51 -25.08 -19.85
C GLY A 44 19.41 -26.04 -19.39
N PHE A 45 18.87 -26.84 -20.30
CA PHE A 45 17.87 -27.86 -20.00
C PHE A 45 18.42 -29.00 -19.14
N GLU A 46 19.65 -29.43 -19.40
CA GLU A 46 20.29 -30.51 -18.62
C GLU A 46 20.69 -30.03 -17.21
N LYS A 47 21.22 -28.80 -17.08
CA LYS A 47 21.43 -28.19 -15.77
C LYS A 47 20.12 -27.85 -15.04
N GLY A 48 19.07 -27.52 -15.76
CA GLY A 48 17.73 -27.31 -15.19
C GLY A 48 17.10 -28.59 -14.64
N LYS A 49 17.48 -29.75 -15.15
CA LYS A 49 17.04 -31.06 -14.62
C LYS A 49 17.74 -31.44 -13.31
N GLU A 50 18.93 -30.91 -13.05
CA GLU A 50 19.64 -31.15 -11.78
C GLU A 50 19.10 -30.29 -10.62
N ASN A 51 18.33 -29.23 -10.89
CA ASN A 51 17.54 -28.62 -9.86
C ASN A 51 16.42 -29.58 -9.49
N LYS A 52 16.70 -30.41 -8.47
CA LYS A 52 15.69 -31.20 -7.78
C LYS A 52 14.49 -30.31 -7.55
N THR A 53 13.41 -30.55 -8.29
CA THR A 53 12.08 -30.20 -7.85
C THR A 53 12.00 -30.69 -6.41
N ILE A 54 12.02 -29.76 -5.46
CA ILE A 54 11.54 -30.03 -4.12
C ILE A 54 10.04 -30.27 -4.35
N SER A 55 9.68 -31.51 -4.68
CA SER A 55 8.33 -32.00 -4.46
C SER A 55 8.18 -31.93 -2.95
N LEU A 56 7.53 -30.86 -2.48
CA LEU A 56 6.99 -30.85 -1.14
C LEU A 56 6.14 -32.10 -1.06
N PRO A 57 6.42 -33.04 -0.16
CA PRO A 57 5.53 -34.17 0.06
C PRO A 57 4.17 -33.53 0.38
N VAL A 58 3.13 -33.99 -0.31
CA VAL A 58 1.76 -33.86 0.19
C VAL A 58 1.79 -34.60 1.51
N VAL A 59 2.00 -33.85 2.60
CA VAL A 59 1.87 -34.39 3.93
C VAL A 59 0.36 -34.54 4.11
N GLU A 60 -0.13 -35.78 3.94
CA GLU A 60 -1.29 -36.20 4.69
C GLU A 60 -1.14 -35.66 6.11
N LEU A 61 -2.17 -34.99 6.60
CA LEU A 61 -2.28 -34.53 7.97
C LEU A 61 -2.35 -35.74 8.92
N GLN A 62 -1.27 -36.51 8.99
CA GLN A 62 -0.94 -37.28 10.16
C GLN A 62 -0.55 -36.27 11.23
N GLU A 63 -1.10 -36.46 12.44
CA GLU A 63 -0.83 -35.71 13.66
C GLU A 63 0.59 -35.18 13.60
N ALA A 64 0.74 -33.86 13.43
CA ALA A 64 2.04 -33.24 13.38
C ALA A 64 2.69 -33.46 14.74
N VAL A 65 3.55 -34.46 14.81
CA VAL A 65 4.51 -34.56 15.90
C VAL A 65 5.39 -33.34 15.75
N PHE A 66 5.10 -32.32 16.54
CA PHE A 66 5.97 -31.17 16.69
C PHE A 66 7.24 -31.65 17.40
N GLU A 67 8.14 -32.25 16.64
CA GLU A 67 9.50 -32.42 17.10
C GLU A 67 10.06 -31.00 17.29
N ASN A 68 10.36 -30.69 18.55
CA ASN A 68 11.10 -29.50 18.94
C ASN A 68 12.44 -29.51 18.18
N LYS A 69 12.45 -28.98 16.94
CA LYS A 69 13.68 -28.80 16.16
C LYS A 69 14.37 -27.57 16.73
N GLU A 70 15.19 -27.83 17.73
CA GLU A 70 16.14 -26.90 18.29
C GLU A 70 16.84 -26.09 17.20
N LYS A 71 16.54 -24.79 17.14
CA LYS A 71 17.50 -23.77 16.74
C LYS A 71 17.43 -22.68 17.78
N ASN A 72 18.43 -22.67 18.68
CA ASN A 72 18.71 -21.58 19.61
C ASN A 72 17.59 -21.23 20.61
N ALA A 73 16.80 -22.20 21.06
CA ALA A 73 16.05 -22.01 22.29
C ALA A 73 17.08 -21.80 23.42
N ASP A 74 16.93 -20.70 24.16
CA ASP A 74 17.64 -20.54 25.41
C ASP A 74 17.43 -21.84 26.21
N ASN A 75 18.49 -22.59 26.47
CA ASN A 75 18.44 -23.92 27.14
C ASN A 75 17.78 -23.86 28.53
N SER A 76 17.35 -22.69 28.99
CA SER A 76 16.63 -22.45 30.23
C SER A 76 15.11 -22.61 30.13
N LEU A 77 14.51 -22.65 28.91
CA LEU A 77 13.06 -22.72 28.72
C LEU A 77 12.58 -24.17 28.56
N ASP A 78 11.71 -24.60 29.48
CA ASP A 78 11.04 -25.90 29.40
C ASP A 78 9.71 -25.79 28.64
N PHE A 79 9.71 -26.14 27.36
CA PHE A 79 8.51 -26.17 26.53
C PHE A 79 7.43 -27.18 27.00
N SER A 80 7.74 -28.04 27.97
CA SER A 80 6.75 -28.94 28.56
C SER A 80 5.58 -28.19 29.22
N LEU A 81 5.85 -26.99 29.73
CA LEU A 81 4.79 -26.13 30.29
C LEU A 81 3.80 -25.67 29.22
N PHE A 82 4.31 -25.27 28.03
CA PHE A 82 3.49 -24.89 26.90
C PHE A 82 2.58 -26.05 26.48
N TRP A 83 3.13 -27.25 26.31
CA TRP A 83 2.33 -28.42 25.92
C TRP A 83 1.33 -28.84 26.97
N LYS A 84 1.66 -28.74 28.27
CA LYS A 84 0.67 -28.98 29.35
C LYS A 84 -0.49 -27.98 29.30
N ALA A 85 -0.20 -26.70 29.02
CA ALA A 85 -1.26 -25.69 28.88
C ALA A 85 -2.14 -25.99 27.65
N TRP A 86 -1.53 -26.35 26.53
CA TRP A 86 -2.22 -26.78 25.30
C TRP A 86 -3.17 -27.96 25.56
N ASP A 87 -2.68 -29.01 26.19
CA ASP A 87 -3.48 -30.20 26.53
C ASP A 87 -4.61 -29.88 27.52
N LEU A 88 -4.35 -28.98 28.49
CA LEU A 88 -5.40 -28.52 29.41
C LEU A 88 -6.53 -27.79 28.68
N VAL A 89 -6.21 -26.92 27.75
CA VAL A 89 -7.24 -26.23 26.95
C VAL A 89 -8.03 -27.25 26.14
N LYS A 90 -7.36 -28.14 25.40
CA LYS A 90 -8.05 -29.17 24.60
C LYS A 90 -8.90 -30.14 25.40
N SER A 91 -8.49 -30.44 26.64
CA SER A 91 -9.19 -31.46 27.45
C SER A 91 -10.22 -30.90 28.43
N LYS A 92 -10.11 -29.63 28.83
CA LYS A 92 -10.93 -29.07 29.91
C LYS A 92 -11.79 -27.87 29.49
N TYR A 93 -11.53 -27.25 28.33
CA TYR A 93 -12.36 -26.16 27.88
C TYR A 93 -13.76 -26.67 27.54
N ILE A 94 -14.81 -25.97 28.00
CA ILE A 94 -16.19 -26.44 27.88
C ILE A 94 -16.64 -26.66 26.43
N ASP A 95 -16.16 -25.84 25.52
CA ASP A 95 -16.44 -25.92 24.08
C ASP A 95 -15.20 -26.43 23.30
N ALA A 96 -14.45 -27.40 23.83
CA ALA A 96 -13.23 -27.90 23.22
C ALA A 96 -13.44 -28.50 21.82
N ASP A 97 -14.61 -28.98 21.51
CA ASP A 97 -15.04 -29.47 20.20
C ASP A 97 -15.17 -28.37 19.14
N LYS A 98 -15.26 -27.11 19.56
CA LYS A 98 -15.30 -25.93 18.67
C LYS A 98 -13.91 -25.31 18.46
N LEU A 99 -12.89 -25.77 19.18
CA LEU A 99 -11.54 -25.21 19.08
C LEU A 99 -10.83 -25.70 17.81
N ASP A 100 -10.43 -24.74 16.99
CA ASP A 100 -9.51 -24.99 15.89
C ASP A 100 -8.05 -24.92 16.35
N ALA A 101 -7.26 -25.94 15.99
CA ALA A 101 -5.87 -26.04 16.37
C ALA A 101 -5.01 -24.88 15.80
N ASN A 102 -5.31 -24.41 14.58
CA ASN A 102 -4.60 -23.29 13.97
C ASN A 102 -4.88 -21.99 14.72
N THR A 103 -6.12 -21.78 15.15
CA THR A 103 -6.50 -20.60 15.95
C THR A 103 -5.72 -20.56 17.27
N LEU A 104 -5.58 -21.69 17.97
CA LEU A 104 -4.77 -21.76 19.19
C LEU A 104 -3.29 -21.53 18.91
N PHE A 105 -2.76 -22.11 17.83
CA PHE A 105 -1.37 -21.98 17.43
C PHE A 105 -1.03 -20.53 17.04
N TYR A 106 -1.84 -19.90 16.22
CA TYR A 106 -1.65 -18.49 15.83
C TYR A 106 -1.84 -17.56 17.03
N GLY A 107 -2.78 -17.87 17.94
CA GLY A 107 -2.95 -17.15 19.19
C GLY A 107 -1.70 -17.19 20.08
N ALA A 108 -1.04 -18.34 20.13
CA ALA A 108 0.24 -18.47 20.89
C ALA A 108 1.37 -17.64 20.26
N ILE A 109 1.50 -17.65 18.93
CA ILE A 109 2.50 -16.83 18.21
C ILE A 109 2.18 -15.34 18.44
N LYS A 110 0.92 -14.94 18.31
CA LYS A 110 0.47 -13.55 18.54
C LYS A 110 0.80 -13.09 19.94
N GLY A 111 0.48 -13.89 20.96
CA GLY A 111 0.81 -13.60 22.36
C GLY A 111 2.32 -13.50 22.63
N MET A 112 3.14 -14.27 21.92
CA MET A 112 4.60 -14.16 22.01
C MET A 112 5.10 -12.80 21.49
N LEU A 113 4.57 -12.32 20.35
CA LEU A 113 4.95 -11.00 19.83
C LEU A 113 4.40 -9.87 20.73
N GLU A 114 3.18 -9.99 21.22
CA GLU A 114 2.56 -9.03 22.15
C GLU A 114 3.33 -8.90 23.47
N ALA A 115 4.02 -9.95 23.89
CA ALA A 115 4.88 -9.94 25.08
C ALA A 115 6.09 -9.01 24.97
N THR A 116 6.41 -8.49 23.78
CA THR A 116 7.41 -7.42 23.61
C THR A 116 6.98 -6.10 24.25
N GLY A 117 5.68 -5.92 24.51
CA GLY A 117 5.09 -4.69 25.03
C GLY A 117 4.97 -3.58 24.00
N ASP A 118 5.38 -3.83 22.75
CA ASP A 118 5.24 -2.89 21.66
C ASP A 118 3.91 -3.11 20.91
N PRO A 119 3.02 -2.10 20.85
CA PRO A 119 1.71 -2.25 20.24
C PRO A 119 1.75 -2.41 18.71
N TYR A 120 2.90 -2.16 18.09
CA TYR A 120 3.10 -2.24 16.63
C TYR A 120 3.73 -3.56 16.18
N THR A 121 4.32 -4.30 17.12
CA THR A 121 4.85 -5.65 16.87
C THR A 121 3.70 -6.67 16.94
N THR A 122 3.37 -7.29 15.80
CA THR A 122 2.22 -8.19 15.72
C THR A 122 2.41 -9.29 14.70
N PHE A 123 1.64 -10.37 14.86
CA PHE A 123 1.54 -11.47 13.92
C PHE A 123 0.29 -11.31 13.07
N PHE A 124 0.40 -11.60 11.78
CA PHE A 124 -0.71 -11.65 10.83
C PHE A 124 -0.98 -13.09 10.42
N THR A 125 -2.20 -13.56 10.58
CA THR A 125 -2.70 -14.75 9.89
C THR A 125 -2.68 -14.53 8.37
N ALA A 126 -2.86 -15.60 7.58
CA ALA A 126 -2.91 -15.49 6.13
C ALA A 126 -4.03 -14.53 5.65
N GLU A 127 -5.17 -14.52 6.35
CA GLU A 127 -6.27 -13.63 6.03
C GLU A 127 -5.96 -12.17 6.37
N GLU A 128 -5.42 -11.91 7.57
CA GLU A 128 -5.00 -10.56 7.99
C GLU A 128 -3.88 -10.03 7.08
N ASN A 129 -2.93 -10.89 6.68
CA ASN A 129 -1.86 -10.52 5.74
C ASN A 129 -2.43 -10.16 4.37
N LYS A 130 -3.38 -10.95 3.86
CA LYS A 130 -4.07 -10.64 2.59
C LYS A 130 -4.77 -9.28 2.67
N LYS A 131 -5.53 -9.01 3.74
CA LYS A 131 -6.21 -7.72 3.94
C LYS A 131 -5.20 -6.57 3.99
N PHE A 132 -4.10 -6.74 4.71
CA PHE A 132 -3.04 -5.73 4.78
C PHE A 132 -2.47 -5.40 3.39
N ASN A 133 -2.19 -6.41 2.56
CA ASN A 133 -1.69 -6.22 1.21
C ASN A 133 -2.74 -5.56 0.28
N GLU A 134 -4.03 -5.91 0.43
CA GLU A 134 -5.12 -5.26 -0.29
C GLU A 134 -5.22 -3.77 0.07
N ASP A 135 -5.11 -3.43 1.35
CA ASP A 135 -5.16 -2.05 1.82
C ASP A 135 -3.93 -1.25 1.32
N MET A 136 -2.73 -1.86 1.30
CA MET A 136 -1.52 -1.21 0.77
C MET A 136 -1.60 -0.99 -0.74
N SER A 137 -2.10 -1.97 -1.49
CA SER A 137 -2.29 -1.83 -2.94
C SER A 137 -3.44 -0.90 -3.31
N GLY A 138 -4.41 -0.70 -2.39
CA GLY A 138 -5.66 0.00 -2.65
C GLY A 138 -6.61 -0.75 -3.58
N ASN A 139 -6.33 -2.03 -3.81
CA ASN A 139 -7.17 -2.92 -4.59
C ASN A 139 -7.80 -3.94 -3.65
N PHE A 140 -9.10 -3.96 -3.58
CA PHE A 140 -9.85 -4.96 -2.81
C PHE A 140 -11.10 -5.40 -3.57
N GLU A 141 -11.58 -6.58 -3.24
CA GLU A 141 -12.80 -7.12 -3.85
C GLU A 141 -14.02 -6.75 -3.01
N GLY A 142 -14.98 -6.07 -3.64
CA GLY A 142 -16.16 -5.59 -2.94
C GLY A 142 -17.11 -4.79 -3.81
N ILE A 143 -17.90 -3.92 -3.19
CA ILE A 143 -18.92 -3.12 -3.90
C ILE A 143 -18.48 -1.69 -4.23
N GLY A 144 -17.48 -1.15 -3.53
CA GLY A 144 -17.00 0.22 -3.73
C GLY A 144 -17.96 1.28 -3.19
N ALA A 145 -18.23 1.23 -1.90
CA ALA A 145 -18.95 2.27 -1.17
C ALA A 145 -18.24 2.60 0.12
N GLU A 146 -18.21 3.87 0.48
CA GLU A 146 -17.82 4.35 1.80
C GLU A 146 -18.98 4.13 2.77
N LEU A 147 -18.69 3.48 3.89
CA LEU A 147 -19.67 3.17 4.93
C LEU A 147 -19.29 3.87 6.23
N GLY A 148 -20.28 4.26 6.99
CA GLY A 148 -20.09 4.86 8.32
C GLY A 148 -21.33 4.68 9.18
N VAL A 149 -21.22 5.07 10.46
CA VAL A 149 -22.36 5.04 11.38
C VAL A 149 -22.93 6.46 11.53
N LYS A 150 -24.22 6.62 11.24
CA LYS A 150 -24.98 7.86 11.50
C LYS A 150 -26.18 7.53 12.38
N ASN A 151 -26.27 8.19 13.53
CA ASN A 151 -27.35 7.94 14.50
C ASN A 151 -27.47 6.44 14.85
N GLU A 152 -26.32 5.80 15.13
CA GLU A 152 -26.21 4.37 15.48
C GLU A 152 -26.63 3.39 14.36
N ILE A 153 -26.81 3.87 13.13
CA ILE A 153 -27.21 3.04 11.99
C ILE A 153 -26.10 3.03 10.96
N LEU A 154 -25.72 1.84 10.51
CA LEU A 154 -24.79 1.65 9.39
C LEU A 154 -25.38 2.32 8.13
N THR A 155 -24.65 3.23 7.55
CA THR A 155 -25.15 4.11 6.49
C THR A 155 -24.11 4.20 5.35
N VAL A 156 -24.59 4.21 4.12
CA VAL A 156 -23.77 4.54 2.95
C VAL A 156 -23.43 6.03 3.00
N ILE A 157 -22.17 6.36 3.23
CA ILE A 157 -21.69 7.74 3.19
C ILE A 157 -21.66 8.21 1.74
N ALA A 158 -21.03 7.44 0.87
CA ALA A 158 -21.02 7.66 -0.58
C ALA A 158 -20.71 6.36 -1.34
N PRO A 159 -21.41 6.06 -2.44
CA PRO A 159 -20.91 5.12 -3.42
C PRO A 159 -19.72 5.76 -4.17
N LEU A 160 -18.66 4.99 -4.44
CA LEU A 160 -17.52 5.47 -5.21
C LEU A 160 -17.86 5.48 -6.70
N GLN A 161 -17.38 6.50 -7.41
CA GLN A 161 -17.69 6.68 -8.83
C GLN A 161 -17.22 5.49 -9.68
N GLY A 162 -18.07 5.01 -10.57
CA GLY A 162 -17.77 3.91 -11.50
C GLY A 162 -17.85 2.51 -10.89
N THR A 163 -18.11 2.40 -9.58
CA THR A 163 -18.11 1.12 -8.86
C THR A 163 -19.42 0.35 -8.96
N PRO A 164 -19.45 -0.93 -8.56
CA PRO A 164 -20.67 -1.73 -8.48
C PRO A 164 -21.77 -1.10 -7.62
N ALA A 165 -21.40 -0.48 -6.50
CA ALA A 165 -22.36 0.16 -5.60
C ALA A 165 -23.14 1.30 -6.30
N GLU A 166 -22.42 2.16 -7.02
CA GLU A 166 -23.04 3.24 -7.81
C GLU A 166 -23.94 2.67 -8.91
N LYS A 167 -23.42 1.70 -9.68
CA LYS A 167 -24.18 1.04 -10.77
C LYS A 167 -25.44 0.33 -10.29
N ALA A 168 -25.40 -0.25 -9.09
CA ALA A 168 -26.56 -0.87 -8.46
C ALA A 168 -27.57 0.14 -7.91
N GLY A 169 -27.24 1.43 -7.92
CA GLY A 169 -28.16 2.51 -7.48
C GLY A 169 -28.15 2.78 -5.98
N LEU A 170 -27.09 2.36 -5.25
CA LEU A 170 -26.86 2.84 -3.88
C LEU A 170 -26.63 4.34 -3.89
N ARG A 171 -27.08 5.03 -2.83
CA ARG A 171 -26.99 6.49 -2.71
C ARG A 171 -26.45 6.87 -1.33
N SER A 172 -25.85 8.05 -1.25
CA SER A 172 -25.50 8.66 0.02
C SER A 172 -26.75 8.80 0.92
N GLY A 173 -26.62 8.39 2.17
CA GLY A 173 -27.70 8.39 3.15
C GLY A 173 -28.57 7.13 3.19
N ASP A 174 -28.33 6.12 2.32
CA ASP A 174 -29.00 4.82 2.41
C ASP A 174 -28.60 4.13 3.72
N LYS A 175 -29.57 3.79 4.56
CA LYS A 175 -29.37 3.10 5.82
C LYS A 175 -29.37 1.59 5.57
N ILE A 176 -28.30 0.90 5.91
CA ILE A 176 -28.19 -0.54 5.71
C ILE A 176 -28.83 -1.24 6.91
N VAL A 177 -29.95 -1.92 6.67
CA VAL A 177 -30.70 -2.63 7.70
C VAL A 177 -30.28 -4.09 7.79
N LYS A 178 -30.04 -4.75 6.62
CA LYS A 178 -29.55 -6.12 6.58
C LYS A 178 -28.46 -6.30 5.52
N ILE A 179 -27.59 -7.26 5.75
CA ILE A 179 -26.57 -7.73 4.82
C ILE A 179 -26.78 -9.25 4.65
N ASN A 180 -27.11 -9.70 3.43
CA ASN A 180 -27.45 -11.09 3.15
C ASN A 180 -28.49 -11.68 4.14
N GLY A 181 -29.50 -10.90 4.49
CA GLY A 181 -30.57 -11.27 5.43
C GLY A 181 -30.23 -11.18 6.92
N LYS A 182 -28.97 -10.97 7.31
CA LYS A 182 -28.56 -10.76 8.71
C LYS A 182 -28.73 -9.29 9.09
N MET A 183 -29.16 -8.99 10.30
CA MET A 183 -29.34 -7.62 10.79
C MET A 183 -28.00 -6.91 10.90
N ALA A 184 -27.86 -5.74 10.30
CA ALA A 184 -26.63 -4.94 10.39
C ALA A 184 -26.44 -4.32 11.78
N ALA A 185 -27.51 -4.13 12.56
CA ALA A 185 -27.43 -3.64 13.93
C ALA A 185 -26.73 -4.60 14.92
N ASP A 186 -26.65 -5.88 14.56
CA ASP A 186 -25.98 -6.92 15.36
C ASP A 186 -24.48 -7.05 15.02
N MET A 187 -23.96 -6.18 14.15
CA MET A 187 -22.58 -6.22 13.64
C MET A 187 -21.81 -4.97 14.02
N THR A 188 -20.53 -5.13 14.25
CA THR A 188 -19.60 -3.99 14.22
C THR A 188 -19.46 -3.48 12.77
N VAL A 189 -18.91 -2.28 12.58
CA VAL A 189 -18.64 -1.75 11.24
C VAL A 189 -17.70 -2.67 10.47
N GLU A 190 -16.68 -3.22 11.13
CA GLU A 190 -15.72 -4.14 10.53
C GLU A 190 -16.39 -5.44 10.08
N GLU A 191 -17.22 -6.04 10.93
CA GLU A 191 -17.98 -7.24 10.57
C GLU A 191 -18.94 -6.99 9.40
N ALA A 192 -19.56 -5.82 9.36
CA ALA A 192 -20.43 -5.42 8.24
C ALA A 192 -19.62 -5.28 6.94
N VAL A 193 -18.46 -4.62 6.99
CA VAL A 193 -17.55 -4.48 5.85
C VAL A 193 -17.08 -5.86 5.36
N ASP A 194 -16.70 -6.76 6.27
CA ASP A 194 -16.28 -8.12 5.93
C ASP A 194 -17.40 -8.94 5.26
N ASN A 195 -18.64 -8.78 5.71
CA ASN A 195 -19.80 -9.42 5.08
C ASN A 195 -20.18 -8.81 3.71
N ILE A 196 -19.85 -7.52 3.50
CA ILE A 196 -20.08 -6.81 2.23
C ILE A 196 -18.96 -7.11 1.24
N ARG A 197 -17.70 -7.17 1.66
CA ARG A 197 -16.56 -7.61 0.85
C ARG A 197 -16.74 -9.06 0.44
N GLY A 198 -15.99 -9.52 -0.55
CA GLY A 198 -15.95 -10.91 -0.99
C GLY A 198 -15.54 -11.03 -2.46
N PRO A 199 -15.35 -12.25 -2.97
CA PRO A 199 -14.76 -12.51 -4.27
C PRO A 199 -15.48 -11.82 -5.41
N LYS A 200 -14.70 -11.27 -6.37
CA LYS A 200 -15.21 -10.73 -7.62
C LYS A 200 -16.20 -11.69 -8.29
N GLY A 201 -17.30 -11.13 -8.83
CA GLY A 201 -18.38 -11.88 -9.47
C GLY A 201 -19.39 -12.53 -8.49
N SER A 202 -19.11 -12.54 -7.19
CA SER A 202 -20.11 -12.91 -6.18
C SER A 202 -21.03 -11.72 -5.88
N SER A 203 -22.23 -12.00 -5.34
CA SER A 203 -23.19 -10.94 -5.03
C SER A 203 -23.39 -10.79 -3.53
N VAL A 204 -23.73 -9.58 -3.11
CA VAL A 204 -24.26 -9.28 -1.78
C VAL A 204 -25.62 -8.61 -1.92
N VAL A 205 -26.56 -8.99 -1.05
CA VAL A 205 -27.88 -8.37 -0.96
C VAL A 205 -27.88 -7.41 0.24
N LEU A 206 -28.11 -6.12 -0.03
CA LEU A 206 -28.24 -5.08 0.99
C LEU A 206 -29.72 -4.69 1.09
N THR A 207 -30.33 -4.97 2.25
CA THR A 207 -31.64 -4.43 2.57
C THR A 207 -31.42 -3.01 3.10
N ILE A 208 -31.84 -2.00 2.37
CA ILE A 208 -31.65 -0.60 2.75
C ILE A 208 -32.99 0.09 3.07
N PHE A 209 -32.89 1.13 3.90
CA PHE A 209 -33.96 2.12 4.10
C PHE A 209 -33.46 3.46 3.58
N ARG A 210 -34.19 4.01 2.61
CA ARG A 210 -33.87 5.31 2.01
C ARG A 210 -34.81 6.38 2.53
N ASN A 211 -34.29 7.54 2.90
CA ASN A 211 -35.13 8.63 3.39
C ASN A 211 -36.13 9.05 2.32
N GLY A 212 -37.41 9.06 2.69
CA GLY A 212 -38.53 9.34 1.79
C GLY A 212 -39.29 8.09 1.32
N ASP A 213 -38.74 6.89 1.50
CA ASP A 213 -39.44 5.65 1.21
C ASP A 213 -40.28 5.21 2.42
N GLN A 214 -41.36 4.46 2.16
CA GLN A 214 -42.23 3.92 3.21
C GLN A 214 -41.70 2.55 3.73
N ASP A 215 -41.01 1.80 2.86
CA ASP A 215 -40.53 0.46 3.13
C ASP A 215 -39.05 0.31 2.82
N THR A 216 -38.44 -0.75 3.31
CA THR A 216 -37.07 -1.15 2.93
C THR A 216 -37.07 -1.78 1.54
N GLN A 217 -35.96 -1.66 0.83
CA GLN A 217 -35.74 -2.30 -0.47
C GLN A 217 -34.45 -3.14 -0.47
N ASP A 218 -34.45 -4.24 -1.20
CA ASP A 218 -33.28 -5.07 -1.40
C ASP A 218 -32.54 -4.62 -2.67
N ILE A 219 -31.25 -4.30 -2.50
CA ILE A 219 -30.35 -3.99 -3.61
C ILE A 219 -29.30 -5.10 -3.68
N THR A 220 -29.29 -5.83 -4.80
CA THR A 220 -28.25 -6.82 -5.08
C THR A 220 -27.09 -6.14 -5.80
N VAL A 221 -25.90 -6.27 -5.24
CA VAL A 221 -24.67 -5.71 -5.80
C VAL A 221 -23.71 -6.85 -6.13
N GLU A 222 -23.31 -6.98 -7.39
CA GLU A 222 -22.25 -7.88 -7.80
C GLU A 222 -20.90 -7.26 -7.44
N ARG A 223 -20.04 -8.01 -6.74
CA ARG A 223 -18.73 -7.54 -6.31
C ARG A 223 -17.75 -7.50 -7.48
N ASP A 224 -16.88 -6.52 -7.47
CA ASP A 224 -15.79 -6.38 -8.44
C ASP A 224 -14.50 -5.93 -7.72
N VAL A 225 -13.40 -5.89 -8.46
CA VAL A 225 -12.16 -5.27 -7.96
C VAL A 225 -12.36 -3.75 -7.89
N ILE A 226 -12.25 -3.20 -6.70
CA ILE A 226 -12.33 -1.78 -6.44
C ILE A 226 -10.89 -1.25 -6.36
N ASN A 227 -10.60 -0.21 -7.14
CA ASN A 227 -9.33 0.48 -7.09
C ASN A 227 -9.54 1.90 -6.53
N ILE A 228 -8.99 2.15 -5.37
CA ILE A 228 -9.01 3.48 -4.74
C ILE A 228 -7.66 4.14 -4.97
N LYS A 229 -7.65 5.24 -5.71
CA LYS A 229 -6.44 6.03 -5.92
C LYS A 229 -5.94 6.61 -4.59
N SER A 230 -4.67 6.41 -4.30
CA SER A 230 -4.04 6.97 -3.11
C SER A 230 -3.79 8.47 -3.20
N VAL A 231 -3.74 9.05 -4.41
CA VAL A 231 -3.47 10.47 -4.63
C VAL A 231 -4.51 11.06 -5.58
N THR A 232 -5.07 12.20 -5.19
CA THR A 232 -6.00 12.99 -6.02
C THR A 232 -5.55 14.43 -6.13
N LEU A 233 -5.92 15.10 -7.22
CA LEU A 233 -5.67 16.51 -7.48
C LEU A 233 -6.99 17.23 -7.70
N GLU A 234 -7.15 18.36 -7.03
CA GLU A 234 -8.20 19.34 -7.30
C GLU A 234 -7.54 20.73 -7.48
N LEU A 235 -7.94 21.47 -8.48
CA LEU A 235 -7.53 22.86 -8.64
C LEU A 235 -8.52 23.77 -7.92
N LYS A 236 -8.06 24.48 -6.92
CA LYS A 236 -8.83 25.47 -6.17
C LYS A 236 -8.70 26.84 -6.82
N GLU A 237 -9.46 27.80 -6.33
CA GLU A 237 -9.34 29.21 -6.72
C GLU A 237 -7.89 29.70 -6.63
N ASN A 238 -7.56 30.74 -7.41
CA ASN A 238 -6.20 31.29 -7.52
C ASN A 238 -5.14 30.29 -8.01
N ASN A 239 -5.57 29.27 -8.77
CA ASN A 239 -4.70 28.23 -9.32
C ASN A 239 -3.85 27.52 -8.25
N ILE A 240 -4.46 27.24 -7.10
CA ILE A 240 -3.86 26.46 -6.01
C ILE A 240 -4.11 24.98 -6.28
N ALA A 241 -3.06 24.18 -6.30
CA ALA A 241 -3.14 22.73 -6.43
C ALA A 241 -3.39 22.09 -5.04
N TYR A 242 -4.60 21.58 -4.82
CA TYR A 242 -4.93 20.77 -3.65
C TYR A 242 -4.68 19.30 -3.99
N ILE A 243 -3.69 18.71 -3.32
CA ILE A 243 -3.26 17.32 -3.50
C ILE A 243 -3.56 16.58 -2.21
N ASN A 244 -4.47 15.61 -2.27
CA ASN A 244 -4.76 14.74 -1.14
C ASN A 244 -4.06 13.39 -1.32
N ILE A 245 -3.30 12.95 -0.30
CA ILE A 245 -2.67 11.63 -0.23
C ILE A 245 -3.32 10.87 0.93
N THR A 246 -4.06 9.81 0.62
CA THR A 246 -4.80 9.02 1.62
C THR A 246 -3.98 7.87 2.20
N ARG A 247 -2.96 7.39 1.50
CA ARG A 247 -2.00 6.37 1.92
C ARG A 247 -0.73 6.43 1.08
N PHE A 248 0.35 5.82 1.57
CA PHE A 248 1.58 5.61 0.81
C PHE A 248 1.66 4.16 0.33
N GLY A 249 0.92 3.84 -0.74
CA GLY A 249 0.79 2.50 -1.32
C GLY A 249 1.48 2.37 -2.69
N ASP A 250 1.21 1.25 -3.38
CA ASP A 250 1.84 0.87 -4.64
C ASP A 250 1.65 1.90 -5.78
N ASP A 251 0.50 2.57 -5.81
CA ASP A 251 0.12 3.52 -6.85
C ASP A 251 0.61 4.96 -6.60
N THR A 252 1.03 5.28 -5.36
CA THR A 252 1.24 6.65 -4.89
C THR A 252 2.37 7.35 -5.63
N SER A 253 3.55 6.72 -5.77
CA SER A 253 4.72 7.32 -6.44
C SER A 253 4.40 7.72 -7.89
N ASN A 254 3.69 6.85 -8.61
CA ASN A 254 3.31 7.08 -10.00
C ASN A 254 2.24 8.18 -10.12
N LEU A 255 1.19 8.11 -9.30
CA LEU A 255 0.11 9.10 -9.30
C LEU A 255 0.65 10.48 -8.92
N PHE A 256 1.44 10.57 -7.84
CA PHE A 256 2.02 11.83 -7.39
C PHE A 256 2.95 12.43 -8.43
N SER A 257 3.81 11.64 -9.07
CA SER A 257 4.69 12.10 -10.15
C SER A 257 3.92 12.70 -11.32
N ASN A 258 2.80 12.11 -11.71
CA ASN A 258 1.94 12.62 -12.80
C ASN A 258 1.21 13.90 -12.38
N ILE A 259 0.74 13.95 -11.13
CA ILE A 259 0.07 15.14 -10.57
C ILE A 259 1.04 16.31 -10.50
N ILE A 260 2.27 16.13 -10.02
CA ILE A 260 3.27 17.19 -9.94
C ILE A 260 3.64 17.74 -11.33
N LYS A 261 3.73 16.88 -12.35
CA LYS A 261 3.89 17.36 -13.75
C LYS A 261 2.72 18.23 -14.18
N THR A 262 1.49 17.84 -13.83
CA THR A 262 0.29 18.61 -14.13
C THR A 262 0.28 19.97 -13.40
N VAL A 263 0.65 19.97 -12.12
CA VAL A 263 0.79 21.18 -11.29
C VAL A 263 1.77 22.16 -11.93
N LYS A 264 2.94 21.67 -12.37
CA LYS A 264 3.95 22.47 -13.04
C LYS A 264 3.48 23.00 -14.40
N ASN A 265 2.86 22.15 -15.22
CA ASN A 265 2.37 22.54 -16.54
C ASN A 265 1.26 23.62 -16.46
N ASN A 266 0.45 23.57 -15.41
CA ASN A 266 -0.59 24.55 -15.15
C ASN A 266 -0.06 25.83 -14.46
N ASN A 267 1.25 25.92 -14.18
CA ASN A 267 1.86 27.00 -13.44
C ASN A 267 1.09 27.30 -12.14
N ALA A 268 0.82 26.26 -11.34
CA ALA A 268 0.12 26.43 -10.08
C ALA A 268 0.87 27.42 -9.18
N ASN A 269 0.13 28.33 -8.56
CA ASN A 269 0.70 29.38 -7.70
C ASN A 269 1.13 28.84 -6.34
N GLY A 270 0.58 27.71 -5.89
CA GLY A 270 0.90 27.07 -4.63
C GLY A 270 0.35 25.64 -4.55
N ILE A 271 0.85 24.89 -3.58
CA ILE A 271 0.43 23.53 -3.30
C ILE A 271 -0.16 23.45 -1.88
N ILE A 272 -1.32 22.87 -1.73
CA ILE A 272 -1.83 22.33 -0.47
C ILE A 272 -1.69 20.82 -0.54
N LEU A 273 -0.83 20.25 0.30
CA LEU A 273 -0.62 18.83 0.42
C LEU A 273 -1.39 18.32 1.64
N ASP A 274 -2.49 17.62 1.44
CA ASP A 274 -3.32 17.11 2.52
C ASP A 274 -2.92 15.67 2.88
N LEU A 275 -2.38 15.54 4.10
CA LEU A 275 -1.98 14.27 4.73
C LEU A 275 -2.87 13.93 5.92
N ARG A 276 -3.97 14.66 6.13
CA ARG A 276 -4.90 14.36 7.23
C ARG A 276 -5.52 12.98 7.06
N ASN A 277 -5.68 12.27 8.16
CA ASN A 277 -6.20 10.89 8.21
C ASN A 277 -5.41 9.88 7.35
N ASN A 278 -4.17 10.20 7.00
CA ASN A 278 -3.28 9.29 6.28
C ASN A 278 -2.43 8.48 7.26
N PRO A 279 -2.69 7.18 7.47
CA PRO A 279 -1.97 6.36 8.46
C PRO A 279 -0.53 6.02 8.06
N GLY A 280 -0.08 6.49 6.89
CA GLY A 280 1.24 6.21 6.34
C GLY A 280 1.21 5.15 5.24
N GLY A 281 2.17 4.24 5.27
CA GLY A 281 2.38 3.18 4.29
C GLY A 281 3.88 2.94 4.05
N TYR A 282 4.26 2.68 2.80
CA TYR A 282 5.65 2.36 2.46
C TYR A 282 6.57 3.58 2.60
N LEU A 283 7.72 3.34 3.23
CA LEU A 283 8.77 4.34 3.41
C LEU A 283 9.30 4.85 2.07
N GLU A 284 9.64 3.92 1.17
CA GLU A 284 10.20 4.23 -0.15
C GLU A 284 9.28 5.16 -0.92
N THR A 285 7.97 4.92 -0.82
CA THR A 285 6.95 5.76 -1.46
C THR A 285 6.95 7.19 -0.89
N SER A 286 7.15 7.35 0.41
CA SER A 286 7.27 8.69 1.01
C SER A 286 8.55 9.42 0.58
N ILE A 287 9.66 8.68 0.39
CA ILE A 287 10.91 9.20 -0.15
C ILE A 287 10.74 9.63 -1.62
N ASP A 288 10.02 8.85 -2.42
CA ASP A 288 9.69 9.20 -3.81
C ASP A 288 8.88 10.49 -3.90
N VAL A 289 7.85 10.63 -3.05
CA VAL A 289 7.04 11.86 -2.95
C VAL A 289 7.90 13.04 -2.50
N ALA A 290 8.71 12.86 -1.45
CA ALA A 290 9.64 13.87 -0.98
C ALA A 290 10.61 14.30 -2.08
N SER A 291 11.09 13.37 -2.91
CA SER A 291 12.02 13.63 -4.03
C SER A 291 11.42 14.48 -5.14
N LYS A 292 10.07 14.63 -5.21
CA LYS A 292 9.42 15.57 -6.13
C LYS A 292 9.26 16.99 -5.56
N LEU A 293 9.39 17.10 -4.24
CA LEU A 293 9.15 18.34 -3.48
C LEU A 293 10.43 18.91 -2.86
N LEU A 294 11.53 18.15 -2.84
CA LEU A 294 12.82 18.55 -2.27
C LEU A 294 13.94 18.42 -3.32
N PRO A 295 14.97 19.27 -3.25
CA PRO A 295 16.18 19.08 -4.04
C PRO A 295 16.83 17.72 -3.78
N LYS A 296 17.67 17.28 -4.72
CA LYS A 296 18.42 16.03 -4.60
C LYS A 296 19.34 16.04 -3.36
N ASP A 297 19.62 14.86 -2.82
CA ASP A 297 20.55 14.60 -1.71
C ASP A 297 20.14 15.31 -0.40
N LYS A 298 18.84 15.61 -0.22
CA LYS A 298 18.30 16.08 1.06
C LYS A 298 17.93 14.89 1.93
N ILE A 299 18.23 14.97 3.22
CA ILE A 299 17.80 13.94 4.18
C ILE A 299 16.27 13.97 4.27
N VAL A 300 15.63 12.84 4.06
CA VAL A 300 14.17 12.65 4.25
C VAL A 300 13.90 12.21 5.69
N VAL A 301 14.66 11.24 6.15
CA VAL A 301 14.48 10.64 7.48
C VAL A 301 15.80 10.01 7.94
N ILE A 302 15.95 9.89 9.26
CA ILE A 302 17.06 9.18 9.88
C ILE A 302 16.48 7.99 10.64
N GLU A 303 16.98 6.80 10.36
CA GLU A 303 16.68 5.59 11.11
C GLU A 303 17.70 5.41 12.23
N GLU A 304 17.23 5.32 13.47
CA GLU A 304 18.05 5.04 14.65
C GLU A 304 17.77 3.62 15.14
N ASN A 305 18.78 2.78 15.06
CA ASN A 305 18.73 1.40 15.53
C ASN A 305 18.83 1.29 17.07
N GLY A 306 18.58 0.08 17.58
CA GLY A 306 18.68 -0.19 19.02
C GLY A 306 20.06 0.06 19.64
N ASP A 307 21.14 -0.09 18.86
CA ASP A 307 22.54 0.18 19.25
C ASP A 307 22.94 1.65 19.09
N LYS A 308 22.00 2.54 18.74
CA LYS A 308 22.19 3.96 18.45
C LYS A 308 22.93 4.27 17.15
N SER A 309 23.22 3.28 16.34
CA SER A 309 23.67 3.53 14.96
C SER A 309 22.56 4.21 14.16
N GLN A 310 22.93 5.09 13.25
CA GLN A 310 22.00 5.87 12.46
C GLN A 310 22.24 5.67 10.97
N GLU A 311 21.17 5.44 10.22
CA GLU A 311 21.15 5.41 8.78
C GLU A 311 20.32 6.57 8.25
N LYS A 312 20.86 7.30 7.26
CA LYS A 312 20.20 8.47 6.67
C LYS A 312 19.67 8.11 5.30
N MET A 313 18.40 8.39 5.07
CA MET A 313 17.76 8.20 3.78
C MET A 313 17.56 9.54 3.07
N TYR A 314 17.86 9.57 1.78
CA TYR A 314 17.97 10.79 1.00
C TYR A 314 17.01 10.81 -0.17
N THR A 315 16.66 12.01 -0.63
CA THR A 315 15.96 12.21 -1.89
C THR A 315 16.83 11.76 -3.07
N HIS A 316 16.21 11.12 -4.07
CA HIS A 316 16.97 10.62 -5.26
C HIS A 316 17.07 11.67 -6.37
N GLY A 317 16.42 12.82 -6.23
CA GLY A 317 16.32 13.84 -7.28
C GLY A 317 15.04 13.71 -8.10
N GLY A 318 14.95 14.51 -9.17
CA GLY A 318 13.71 14.65 -9.94
C GLY A 318 12.76 15.67 -9.32
N ASP A 319 13.30 16.53 -8.45
CA ASP A 319 12.65 17.71 -7.93
C ASP A 319 12.13 18.58 -9.08
N VAL A 320 10.85 18.88 -9.02
CA VAL A 320 10.16 19.75 -9.99
C VAL A 320 9.28 20.79 -9.31
N ALA A 321 9.16 20.76 -7.99
CA ALA A 321 8.21 21.57 -7.23
C ALA A 321 8.79 22.13 -5.91
N SER A 322 10.10 22.09 -5.67
CA SER A 322 10.72 22.59 -4.44
C SER A 322 10.55 24.10 -4.26
N GLU A 323 10.46 24.85 -5.35
CA GLU A 323 10.30 26.31 -5.32
C GLU A 323 8.84 26.77 -5.14
N ILE A 324 7.86 25.86 -5.27
CA ILE A 324 6.46 26.23 -5.17
C ILE A 324 6.06 26.34 -3.69
N GLU A 325 5.49 27.49 -3.29
CA GLU A 325 4.95 27.66 -1.93
C GLU A 325 4.02 26.51 -1.56
N THR A 326 4.24 25.88 -0.43
CA THR A 326 3.53 24.67 -0.04
C THR A 326 2.98 24.79 1.38
N VAL A 327 1.71 24.45 1.56
CA VAL A 327 1.11 24.20 2.88
C VAL A 327 0.82 22.71 3.00
N VAL A 328 1.22 22.13 4.12
CA VAL A 328 0.94 20.71 4.44
C VAL A 328 -0.11 20.65 5.54
N LEU A 329 -1.22 19.98 5.28
CA LEU A 329 -2.26 19.71 6.27
C LEU A 329 -1.97 18.38 6.99
N ILE A 330 -1.96 18.41 8.31
CA ILE A 330 -1.77 17.25 9.19
C ILE A 330 -2.81 17.24 10.31
N ASN A 331 -3.11 16.05 10.83
CA ASN A 331 -3.95 15.86 12.02
C ASN A 331 -3.55 14.59 12.80
N GLU A 332 -4.30 14.26 13.85
CA GLU A 332 -4.07 13.07 14.68
C GLU A 332 -4.08 11.74 13.90
N GLY A 333 -4.70 11.69 12.71
CA GLY A 333 -4.69 10.54 11.82
C GLY A 333 -3.48 10.50 10.87
N SER A 334 -2.63 11.53 10.86
CA SER A 334 -1.38 11.55 10.07
C SER A 334 -0.30 10.78 10.81
N ALA A 335 0.15 9.63 10.27
CA ALA A 335 1.08 8.75 10.97
C ALA A 335 2.21 8.22 10.04
N SER A 336 3.34 7.77 10.65
CA SER A 336 4.40 7.02 9.95
C SER A 336 4.94 7.78 8.71
N ALA A 337 4.78 7.22 7.49
CA ALA A 337 5.24 7.84 6.22
C ALA A 337 4.71 9.28 6.02
N SER A 338 3.51 9.61 6.52
CA SER A 338 2.97 10.97 6.51
C SER A 338 3.79 11.91 7.38
N GLU A 339 4.20 11.44 8.56
CA GLU A 339 5.03 12.21 9.49
C GLU A 339 6.46 12.39 8.97
N ILE A 340 6.98 11.33 8.31
CA ILE A 340 8.28 11.39 7.62
C ILE A 340 8.26 12.48 6.55
N LEU A 341 7.24 12.48 5.67
CA LEU A 341 7.12 13.47 4.62
C LEU A 341 6.94 14.90 5.17
N ALA A 342 6.01 15.07 6.12
CA ALA A 342 5.76 16.38 6.74
C ALA A 342 7.02 16.94 7.44
N GLY A 343 7.71 16.10 8.21
CA GLY A 343 8.97 16.45 8.88
C GLY A 343 10.09 16.79 7.88
N ALA A 344 10.24 15.97 6.83
CA ALA A 344 11.21 16.21 5.77
C ALA A 344 11.00 17.54 5.06
N LEU A 345 9.77 17.86 4.70
CA LEU A 345 9.43 19.12 4.02
C LEU A 345 9.67 20.32 4.92
N ARG A 346 9.23 20.30 6.17
CA ARG A 346 9.44 21.36 7.15
C ARG A 346 10.93 21.63 7.41
N ASP A 347 11.70 20.55 7.61
CA ASP A 347 13.09 20.67 8.02
C ASP A 347 14.02 21.08 6.87
N ASN A 348 13.65 20.87 5.61
CA ASN A 348 14.45 21.17 4.44
C ASN A 348 14.01 22.41 3.64
N ARG A 349 12.80 22.96 3.88
CA ARG A 349 12.25 24.05 3.06
C ARG A 349 11.67 25.17 3.91
N SER A 350 12.12 26.40 3.66
CA SER A 350 11.58 27.62 4.30
C SER A 350 10.23 28.07 3.72
N ASN A 351 9.89 27.63 2.51
CA ASN A 351 8.63 27.92 1.83
C ASN A 351 7.56 26.84 2.06
N VAL A 352 7.69 26.08 3.14
CA VAL A 352 6.68 25.12 3.61
C VAL A 352 6.07 25.64 4.92
N THR A 353 4.79 25.43 5.12
CA THR A 353 4.07 25.71 6.38
C THR A 353 3.16 24.53 6.71
N LEU A 354 3.28 23.99 7.90
CA LEU A 354 2.39 22.94 8.41
C LEU A 354 1.20 23.58 9.12
N VAL A 355 -0.02 23.12 8.77
CA VAL A 355 -1.27 23.62 9.34
C VAL A 355 -2.13 22.44 9.80
N GLY A 356 -2.86 22.59 10.90
CA GLY A 356 -3.78 21.59 11.40
C GLY A 356 -3.52 21.20 12.85
N GLU A 357 -3.52 19.93 13.15
CA GLU A 357 -3.30 19.40 14.51
C GLU A 357 -2.03 18.56 14.57
N LYS A 358 -1.52 18.37 15.78
CA LYS A 358 -0.38 17.48 16.03
C LYS A 358 -0.65 16.11 15.44
N SER A 359 0.33 15.53 14.73
CA SER A 359 0.23 14.19 14.15
C SER A 359 0.25 13.08 15.20
N PHE A 360 0.03 11.85 14.78
CA PHE A 360 -0.13 10.67 15.65
C PHE A 360 1.08 10.40 16.55
N GLY A 361 2.29 10.51 16.02
CA GLY A 361 3.52 10.17 16.75
C GLY A 361 3.94 8.71 16.61
N LYS A 362 3.72 8.09 15.43
CA LYS A 362 4.21 6.74 15.12
C LYS A 362 5.62 6.81 14.55
N GLY A 363 6.60 6.96 15.42
CA GLY A 363 8.01 7.07 15.06
C GLY A 363 8.79 5.75 15.09
N SER A 364 8.13 4.60 15.10
CA SER A 364 8.78 3.29 15.08
C SER A 364 8.87 2.72 13.66
N VAL A 365 10.01 2.11 13.34
CA VAL A 365 10.26 1.38 12.10
C VAL A 365 9.79 -0.04 12.27
N GLN A 366 8.89 -0.51 11.41
CA GLN A 366 8.50 -1.92 11.39
C GLN A 366 9.08 -2.61 10.17
N GLU A 367 9.78 -3.71 10.41
CA GLU A 367 10.08 -4.69 9.37
C GLU A 367 8.90 -5.64 9.21
N PHE A 368 8.47 -5.86 7.98
CA PHE A 368 7.42 -6.80 7.62
C PHE A 368 8.06 -8.05 7.04
N VAL A 369 7.93 -9.16 7.75
CA VAL A 369 8.56 -10.44 7.40
C VAL A 369 7.48 -11.44 7.03
N GLU A 370 7.49 -11.89 5.76
CA GLU A 370 6.61 -12.98 5.35
C GLU A 370 7.04 -14.29 6.00
N LEU A 371 6.07 -15.03 6.50
CA LEU A 371 6.24 -16.32 7.15
C LEU A 371 5.53 -17.42 6.35
N PRO A 372 5.84 -18.70 6.59
CA PRO A 372 5.18 -19.81 5.90
C PRO A 372 3.66 -19.74 5.99
N GLN A 373 2.97 -20.40 5.04
CA GLN A 373 1.50 -20.51 4.96
C GLN A 373 0.78 -19.17 4.73
N GLY A 374 1.45 -18.18 4.17
CA GLY A 374 0.86 -16.86 3.88
C GLY A 374 0.70 -15.96 5.10
N THR A 375 1.25 -16.35 6.26
CA THR A 375 1.28 -15.55 7.47
C THR A 375 2.41 -14.53 7.41
N ALA A 376 2.41 -13.53 8.30
CA ALA A 376 3.49 -12.55 8.39
C ALA A 376 3.71 -12.09 9.83
N ALA A 377 4.87 -11.52 10.09
CA ALA A 377 5.17 -10.81 11.32
C ALA A 377 5.61 -9.38 10.99
N LYS A 378 5.08 -8.42 11.71
CA LYS A 378 5.52 -7.03 11.69
C LYS A 378 6.22 -6.74 13.01
N ILE A 379 7.50 -6.38 12.96
CA ILE A 379 8.37 -6.27 14.13
C ILE A 379 9.01 -4.88 14.15
N THR A 380 8.94 -4.18 15.27
CA THR A 380 9.64 -2.90 15.45
C THR A 380 11.13 -3.16 15.60
N VAL A 381 11.92 -2.58 14.70
CA VAL A 381 13.37 -2.78 14.62
C VAL A 381 14.17 -1.50 14.91
N ALA A 382 13.59 -0.32 14.67
CA ALA A 382 14.27 0.97 14.82
C ALA A 382 13.29 2.11 15.09
N ARG A 383 13.80 3.35 15.15
CA ARG A 383 13.00 4.58 15.34
C ARG A 383 13.31 5.62 14.28
N TRP A 384 12.29 6.38 13.90
CA TRP A 384 12.41 7.49 12.96
C TRP A 384 12.77 8.80 13.68
N LEU A 385 13.75 9.51 13.12
CA LEU A 385 14.04 10.90 13.46
C LEU A 385 13.83 11.76 12.22
N THR A 386 13.38 13.00 12.41
CA THR A 386 13.33 13.99 11.33
C THR A 386 14.76 14.33 10.84
N PRO A 387 14.94 15.00 9.70
CA PRO A 387 16.25 15.47 9.24
C PRO A 387 17.04 16.25 10.30
N ASN A 388 16.36 17.02 11.14
CA ASN A 388 16.95 17.76 12.25
C ASN A 388 17.21 16.93 13.53
N GLY A 389 16.98 15.60 13.46
CA GLY A 389 17.22 14.68 14.58
C GLY A 389 16.13 14.68 15.65
N VAL A 390 14.96 15.22 15.37
CA VAL A 390 13.82 15.22 16.31
C VAL A 390 13.13 13.86 16.24
N GLN A 391 12.92 13.22 17.39
CA GLN A 391 12.23 11.95 17.48
C GLN A 391 10.74 12.10 17.16
N ILE A 392 10.23 11.29 16.24
CA ILE A 392 8.80 11.28 15.87
C ILE A 392 7.98 10.47 16.88
N ASN A 393 8.54 9.39 17.44
CA ASN A 393 7.83 8.47 18.32
C ASN A 393 7.23 9.20 19.54
N GLU A 394 5.92 9.04 19.77
CA GLU A 394 5.10 9.66 20.81
C GLU A 394 5.01 11.20 20.75
N GLN A 395 5.98 11.85 20.11
CA GLN A 395 6.01 13.31 19.99
C GLN A 395 5.18 13.81 18.81
N GLY A 396 5.16 13.06 17.69
CA GLY A 396 4.52 13.49 16.45
C GLY A 396 5.18 14.71 15.83
N ILE A 397 4.55 15.19 14.78
CA ILE A 397 4.90 16.44 14.10
C ILE A 397 3.94 17.53 14.57
N ILE A 398 4.47 18.60 15.14
CA ILE A 398 3.67 19.75 15.59
C ILE A 398 3.52 20.71 14.41
N PRO A 399 2.29 21.13 14.04
CA PRO A 399 2.09 22.12 12.98
C PRO A 399 2.62 23.51 13.35
N ASP A 400 2.98 24.31 12.35
CA ASP A 400 3.37 25.71 12.55
C ASP A 400 2.17 26.58 12.91
N LYS A 401 0.98 26.19 12.44
CA LYS A 401 -0.31 26.82 12.78
C LYS A 401 -1.26 25.75 13.28
N GLU A 402 -1.51 25.76 14.58
CA GLU A 402 -2.46 24.83 15.19
C GLU A 402 -3.90 25.31 14.97
N ILE A 403 -4.67 24.52 14.24
CA ILE A 403 -6.08 24.75 13.95
C ILE A 403 -6.82 23.45 14.21
N LYS A 404 -7.83 23.48 15.09
CA LYS A 404 -8.65 22.31 15.41
C LYS A 404 -9.91 22.28 14.56
N ASN A 405 -10.27 21.10 14.07
CA ASN A 405 -11.59 20.84 13.55
C ASN A 405 -12.50 20.39 14.69
N THR A 406 -13.62 21.09 14.88
CA THR A 406 -14.60 20.73 15.89
C THR A 406 -15.66 19.79 15.30
N TYR A 407 -16.39 19.09 16.18
CA TYR A 407 -17.54 18.28 15.75
C TYR A 407 -18.60 19.12 15.01
N ASP A 408 -18.78 20.37 15.43
CA ASP A 408 -19.74 21.30 14.78
C ASP A 408 -19.26 21.70 13.39
N ASP A 409 -17.96 21.91 13.17
CA ASP A 409 -17.38 22.17 11.85
C ASP A 409 -17.65 20.99 10.91
N TYR A 410 -17.34 19.77 11.37
CA TYR A 410 -17.62 18.55 10.61
C TYR A 410 -19.11 18.40 10.27
N LYS A 411 -19.99 18.64 11.24
CA LYS A 411 -21.45 18.55 11.06
C LYS A 411 -21.98 19.56 10.02
N ASN A 412 -21.35 20.73 9.94
CA ASN A 412 -21.76 21.82 9.04
C ASN A 412 -20.99 21.81 7.71
N ASN A 413 -20.15 20.81 7.46
CA ASN A 413 -19.23 20.70 6.30
C ASN A 413 -18.31 21.94 6.16
N ILE A 414 -17.80 22.44 7.28
CA ILE A 414 -16.82 23.52 7.35
C ILE A 414 -15.44 22.89 7.54
N ASP A 415 -14.42 23.39 6.85
CA ASP A 415 -13.03 22.95 6.98
C ASP A 415 -12.10 24.14 7.30
N PRO A 416 -12.06 24.59 8.57
CA PRO A 416 -11.23 25.72 8.96
C PRO A 416 -9.73 25.49 8.75
N GLN A 417 -9.27 24.25 8.76
CA GLN A 417 -7.87 23.92 8.46
C GLN A 417 -7.54 24.19 6.99
N LEU A 418 -8.40 23.79 6.07
CA LEU A 418 -8.25 24.06 4.64
C LEU A 418 -8.37 25.56 4.35
N ASP A 419 -9.31 26.25 4.99
CA ASP A 419 -9.47 27.69 4.83
C ASP A 419 -8.19 28.46 5.23
N VAL A 420 -7.61 28.12 6.39
CA VAL A 420 -6.34 28.71 6.85
C VAL A 420 -5.17 28.34 5.94
N ALA A 421 -5.17 27.13 5.35
CA ALA A 421 -4.16 26.75 4.37
C ALA A 421 -4.22 27.61 3.11
N ILE A 422 -5.42 27.84 2.58
CA ILE A 422 -5.65 28.72 1.42
C ILE A 422 -5.23 30.16 1.72
N GLU A 423 -5.64 30.71 2.86
CA GLU A 423 -5.24 32.07 3.29
C GLU A 423 -3.73 32.20 3.46
N THR A 424 -3.09 31.17 4.03
CA THR A 424 -1.63 31.14 4.21
C THR A 424 -0.90 31.20 2.87
N LEU A 425 -1.35 30.42 1.88
CA LEU A 425 -0.78 30.48 0.54
C LEU A 425 -1.01 31.83 -0.12
N LYS A 426 -2.26 32.35 -0.10
CA LYS A 426 -2.58 33.66 -0.68
C LYS A 426 -1.65 34.75 -0.15
N SER A 427 -1.44 34.79 1.17
CA SER A 427 -0.57 35.79 1.81
C SER A 427 0.91 35.70 1.42
N LYS A 428 1.36 34.53 0.94
CA LYS A 428 2.74 34.29 0.48
C LYS A 428 2.93 34.54 -1.02
N ILE A 429 1.91 34.26 -1.81
CA ILE A 429 1.91 34.41 -3.29
C ILE A 429 1.79 35.89 -3.68
N GLU A 430 1.13 36.71 -2.88
CA GLU A 430 0.94 38.15 -3.13
C GLU A 430 2.15 39.02 -2.74
N LYS A 431 3.17 38.44 -2.14
CA LYS A 431 4.46 39.11 -1.78
C LYS A 431 5.50 38.91 -2.85
#